data_27b80e3d6fcc8538949c3073f7d077f6
#
_entry.id   27b80e3d6fcc8538949c3073f7d077f6
#
_cell.length_a   1.000
_cell.length_b   1.000
_cell.length_c   1.000
_cell.angle_alpha   90.00
_cell.angle_beta   90.00
_cell.angle_gamma   90.00
#
_symmetry.space_group_name_H-M   'P 1'
#
loop_
_entity.id
_entity.type
_entity.pdbx_description
1 polymer ?
#
loop_
_entity_poly.entity_id
_entity_poly.type
_entity_poly.pdbx_seq_one_letter_code
_entity_poly.pdbx_strand_id
1 'polypeptide(L)'
;FYRERVDESFEAFWEKRENFDAVICPNDYVALCFIRYCEEHGLRVPEDLYVAAFSNRTLSRYCKPSITSMSINFVDVGECSYYAWEFLENHKMEDHQIHITTPSSLIVRESTAYEMHEMDTENAILLDAAHQGGPFYSEPVIANVMHVENCLTQCDALNLKIIQGILNGESYDSIEDRLFLSRSALNYRLKKIFTYAQTQNRKEFESLFRHYFTKENNL
;
A
#
# COMPACT_ATOMS: atom_id res chain seq x y z
N PHE A 1 5.84 -21.40 4.46
CA PHE A 1 6.28 -21.67 3.09
C PHE A 1 6.72 -20.35 2.46
N TYR A 2 8.01 -20.03 2.55
CA TYR A 2 8.62 -18.97 1.76
C TYR A 2 8.87 -19.54 0.36
N ARG A 3 8.00 -19.24 -0.59
CA ARG A 3 8.37 -19.31 -1.99
C ARG A 3 9.17 -18.06 -2.31
N GLU A 4 10.26 -18.21 -3.01
CA GLU A 4 11.21 -17.12 -3.30
C GLU A 4 10.62 -16.09 -4.26
N ARG A 5 9.49 -16.40 -4.94
CA ARG A 5 8.84 -15.53 -5.93
C ARG A 5 7.34 -15.42 -5.67
N VAL A 6 6.84 -14.20 -5.66
CA VAL A 6 5.41 -13.90 -5.49
C VAL A 6 4.58 -14.49 -6.63
N ASP A 7 5.10 -14.42 -7.86
CA ASP A 7 4.46 -14.96 -9.07
C ASP A 7 4.11 -16.43 -8.95
N GLU A 8 5.03 -17.27 -8.46
CA GLU A 8 4.80 -18.71 -8.28
C GLU A 8 3.66 -19.02 -7.30
N SER A 9 3.47 -18.14 -6.32
CA SER A 9 2.36 -18.26 -5.36
C SER A 9 1.02 -17.92 -6.01
N PHE A 10 0.99 -16.95 -6.93
CA PHE A 10 -0.21 -16.56 -7.66
C PHE A 10 -0.60 -17.62 -8.69
N GLU A 11 0.36 -18.19 -9.41
CA GLU A 11 0.14 -19.32 -10.33
C GLU A 11 -0.43 -20.54 -9.58
N ALA A 12 0.13 -20.88 -8.41
CA ALA A 12 -0.34 -21.99 -7.61
C ALA A 12 -1.77 -21.76 -7.03
N PHE A 13 -2.15 -20.51 -6.76
CA PHE A 13 -3.52 -20.14 -6.44
C PHE A 13 -4.41 -20.34 -7.67
N TRP A 14 -4.00 -19.85 -8.84
CA TRP A 14 -4.78 -19.84 -10.06
C TRP A 14 -5.21 -21.25 -10.49
N GLU A 15 -4.35 -22.22 -10.33
CA GLU A 15 -4.66 -23.64 -10.61
C GLU A 15 -5.83 -24.19 -9.76
N LYS A 16 -6.10 -23.58 -8.59
CA LYS A 16 -7.08 -24.07 -7.61
C LYS A 16 -8.14 -23.01 -7.25
N ARG A 17 -8.20 -21.90 -7.98
CA ARG A 17 -9.01 -20.71 -7.64
C ARG A 17 -10.49 -21.02 -7.36
N GLU A 18 -11.05 -22.01 -8.06
CA GLU A 18 -12.46 -22.41 -7.92
C GLU A 18 -12.79 -22.97 -6.52
N ASN A 19 -11.79 -23.27 -5.71
CA ASN A 19 -11.97 -23.79 -4.36
C ASN A 19 -11.97 -22.67 -3.30
N PHE A 20 -11.85 -21.40 -3.68
CA PHE A 20 -11.69 -20.29 -2.75
C PHE A 20 -12.67 -19.16 -3.04
N ASP A 21 -13.37 -18.70 -2.02
CA ASP A 21 -14.21 -17.50 -2.04
C ASP A 21 -13.46 -16.26 -1.53
N ALA A 22 -12.34 -16.47 -0.82
CA ALA A 22 -11.53 -15.41 -0.26
C ALA A 22 -10.04 -15.76 -0.15
N VAL A 23 -9.18 -14.74 -0.23
CA VAL A 23 -7.73 -14.85 -0.03
C VAL A 23 -7.28 -13.81 1.00
N ILE A 24 -6.44 -14.24 1.93
CA ILE A 24 -5.77 -13.36 2.88
C ILE A 24 -4.30 -13.28 2.51
N CYS A 25 -3.85 -12.10 2.11
CA CYS A 25 -2.46 -11.82 1.77
C CYS A 25 -1.64 -11.44 3.02
N PRO A 26 -0.35 -11.75 3.07
CA PRO A 26 0.49 -11.46 4.23
C PRO A 26 0.69 -9.97 4.50
N ASN A 27 0.55 -9.12 3.48
CA ASN A 27 0.58 -7.66 3.59
C ASN A 27 -0.11 -7.00 2.38
N ASP A 28 -0.32 -5.69 2.48
CA ASP A 28 -1.02 -4.90 1.46
C ASP A 28 -0.28 -4.86 0.11
N TYR A 29 1.06 -4.97 0.09
CA TYR A 29 1.82 -4.99 -1.16
C TYR A 29 1.53 -6.23 -1.98
N VAL A 30 1.54 -7.39 -1.33
CA VAL A 30 1.19 -8.67 -1.96
C VAL A 30 -0.28 -8.66 -2.40
N ALA A 31 -1.17 -8.10 -1.57
CA ALA A 31 -2.59 -8.02 -1.90
C ALA A 31 -2.83 -7.18 -3.16
N LEU A 32 -2.16 -6.03 -3.30
CA LEU A 32 -2.28 -5.20 -4.49
C LEU A 32 -1.77 -5.93 -5.75
N CYS A 33 -0.61 -6.56 -5.66
CA CYS A 33 -0.07 -7.35 -6.77
C CYS A 33 -0.98 -8.53 -7.13
N PHE A 34 -1.55 -9.19 -6.13
CA PHE A 34 -2.48 -10.29 -6.31
C PHE A 34 -3.79 -9.85 -6.97
N ILE A 35 -4.37 -8.72 -6.54
CA ILE A 35 -5.57 -8.14 -7.16
C ILE A 35 -5.29 -7.84 -8.64
N ARG A 36 -4.13 -7.25 -8.97
CA ARG A 36 -3.76 -6.99 -10.38
C ARG A 36 -3.61 -8.26 -11.18
N TYR A 37 -2.96 -9.27 -10.61
CA TYR A 37 -2.88 -10.59 -11.23
C TYR A 37 -4.27 -11.19 -11.51
N CYS A 38 -5.20 -11.10 -10.56
CA CYS A 38 -6.59 -11.55 -10.75
C CYS A 38 -7.27 -10.80 -11.89
N GLU A 39 -7.19 -9.47 -11.92
CA GLU A 39 -7.79 -8.62 -12.97
C GLU A 39 -7.24 -8.96 -14.37
N GLU A 40 -5.92 -9.15 -14.51
CA GLU A 40 -5.27 -9.54 -15.76
C GLU A 40 -5.74 -10.90 -16.28
N HIS A 41 -6.20 -11.78 -15.38
CA HIS A 41 -6.76 -13.09 -15.69
C HIS A 41 -8.30 -13.11 -15.74
N GLY A 42 -8.96 -11.96 -15.61
CA GLY A 42 -10.40 -11.82 -15.73
C GLY A 42 -11.20 -12.17 -14.45
N LEU A 43 -10.56 -12.27 -13.31
CA LEU A 43 -11.20 -12.46 -12.00
C LEU A 43 -11.41 -11.10 -11.32
N ARG A 44 -12.63 -10.79 -10.92
CA ARG A 44 -13.00 -9.50 -10.32
C ARG A 44 -12.96 -9.57 -8.81
N VAL A 45 -12.42 -8.53 -8.18
CA VAL A 45 -12.43 -8.34 -6.75
C VAL A 45 -13.27 -7.08 -6.44
N PRO A 46 -14.33 -7.18 -5.61
CA PRO A 46 -14.72 -8.30 -4.74
C PRO A 46 -15.74 -9.28 -5.34
N GLU A 47 -16.23 -9.09 -6.59
CA GLU A 47 -17.40 -9.79 -7.13
C GLU A 47 -17.21 -11.29 -7.23
N ASP A 48 -16.02 -11.74 -7.63
CA ASP A 48 -15.70 -13.15 -7.85
C ASP A 48 -14.81 -13.72 -6.72
N LEU A 49 -14.08 -12.84 -5.99
CA LEU A 49 -13.15 -13.24 -4.93
C LEU A 49 -12.96 -12.10 -3.92
N TYR A 50 -13.07 -12.39 -2.65
CA TYR A 50 -12.70 -11.43 -1.59
C TYR A 50 -11.20 -11.44 -1.32
N VAL A 51 -10.61 -10.26 -1.11
CA VAL A 51 -9.18 -10.11 -0.77
C VAL A 51 -9.02 -9.25 0.48
N ALA A 52 -8.28 -9.77 1.46
CA ALA A 52 -7.90 -9.04 2.66
C ALA A 52 -6.39 -9.13 2.91
N ALA A 53 -5.86 -8.21 3.72
CA ALA A 53 -4.44 -8.15 4.02
C ALA A 53 -4.13 -7.66 5.44
N PHE A 54 -2.84 -7.45 5.72
CA PHE A 54 -2.32 -6.90 6.96
C PHE A 54 -1.44 -5.69 6.70
N SER A 55 -1.34 -4.80 7.68
CA SER A 55 -0.49 -3.61 7.81
C SER A 55 -1.18 -2.28 7.56
N ASN A 56 -2.34 -2.23 6.88
CA ASN A 56 -3.10 -1.01 6.59
C ASN A 56 -2.22 0.12 6.04
N ARG A 57 -1.43 -0.18 5.01
CA ARG A 57 -0.56 0.79 4.34
C ARG A 57 -1.35 1.88 3.64
N THR A 58 -0.72 3.02 3.36
CA THR A 58 -1.35 4.16 2.71
C THR A 58 -1.94 3.78 1.36
N LEU A 59 -1.20 3.01 0.55
CA LEU A 59 -1.66 2.55 -0.76
C LEU A 59 -2.97 1.75 -0.72
N SER A 60 -3.24 0.99 0.35
CA SER A 60 -4.44 0.16 0.47
C SER A 60 -5.75 0.97 0.50
N ARG A 61 -5.67 2.28 0.78
CA ARG A 61 -6.79 3.22 0.75
C ARG A 61 -7.05 3.79 -0.63
N TYR A 62 -6.00 3.95 -1.43
CA TYR A 62 -6.04 4.69 -2.70
C TYR A 62 -6.03 3.78 -3.93
N CYS A 63 -5.67 2.50 -3.80
CA CYS A 63 -5.82 1.54 -4.89
C CYS A 63 -7.29 1.19 -5.14
N LYS A 64 -7.56 0.57 -6.28
CA LYS A 64 -8.90 0.08 -6.63
C LYS A 64 -8.84 -1.39 -7.08
N PRO A 65 -9.71 -2.20 -6.45
CA PRO A 65 -10.49 -1.88 -5.25
C PRO A 65 -9.59 -1.53 -4.07
N SER A 66 -10.05 -0.64 -3.18
CA SER A 66 -9.35 -0.36 -1.92
C SER A 66 -9.33 -1.60 -1.03
N ILE A 67 -8.20 -1.87 -0.37
CA ILE A 67 -7.93 -3.17 0.26
C ILE A 67 -8.39 -3.19 1.72
N THR A 68 -9.25 -4.13 2.05
CA THR A 68 -9.57 -4.49 3.44
C THR A 68 -8.31 -4.98 4.12
N SER A 69 -7.91 -4.33 5.22
CA SER A 69 -6.64 -4.63 5.87
C SER A 69 -6.72 -4.55 7.39
N MET A 70 -6.00 -5.46 8.06
CA MET A 70 -5.81 -5.42 9.49
C MET A 70 -4.81 -4.31 9.84
N SER A 71 -5.25 -3.32 10.60
CA SER A 71 -4.39 -2.24 11.10
C SER A 71 -3.56 -2.73 12.28
N ILE A 72 -2.24 -2.57 12.18
CA ILE A 72 -1.27 -2.90 13.23
C ILE A 72 -0.61 -1.61 13.66
N ASN A 73 -0.63 -1.31 14.98
CA ASN A 73 0.13 -0.19 15.52
C ASN A 73 1.60 -0.60 15.71
N PHE A 74 2.43 -0.31 14.73
CA PHE A 74 3.84 -0.67 14.76
C PHE A 74 4.65 0.12 15.81
N VAL A 75 4.17 1.28 16.25
CA VAL A 75 4.80 2.05 17.36
C VAL A 75 4.64 1.25 18.65
N ASP A 76 3.41 0.81 18.96
CA ASP A 76 3.15 -0.02 20.14
C ASP A 76 3.95 -1.33 20.09
N VAL A 77 4.05 -1.97 18.91
CA VAL A 77 4.87 -3.17 18.70
C VAL A 77 6.34 -2.87 19.00
N GLY A 78 6.86 -1.73 18.54
CA GLY A 78 8.23 -1.29 18.80
C GLY A 78 8.49 -1.04 20.28
N GLU A 79 7.60 -0.31 20.95
CA GLU A 79 7.68 -0.05 22.39
C GLU A 79 7.62 -1.34 23.22
N CYS A 80 6.67 -2.22 22.92
CA CYS A 80 6.56 -3.53 23.58
C CYS A 80 7.82 -4.38 23.36
N SER A 81 8.39 -4.34 22.16
CA SER A 81 9.63 -5.07 21.85
C SER A 81 10.82 -4.54 22.64
N TYR A 82 10.91 -3.21 22.82
CA TYR A 82 11.94 -2.59 23.63
C TYR A 82 11.83 -3.03 25.11
N TYR A 83 10.64 -2.96 25.71
CA TYR A 83 10.41 -3.38 27.09
C TYR A 83 10.68 -4.88 27.28
N ALA A 84 10.29 -5.72 26.34
CA ALA A 84 10.61 -7.15 26.40
C ALA A 84 12.12 -7.40 26.34
N TRP A 85 12.83 -6.70 25.45
CA TRP A 85 14.28 -6.79 25.37
C TRP A 85 14.96 -6.30 26.66
N GLU A 86 14.57 -5.14 27.20
CA GLU A 86 15.13 -4.60 28.44
C GLU A 86 14.92 -5.55 29.62
N PHE A 87 13.73 -6.16 29.72
CA PHE A 87 13.46 -7.17 30.76
C PHE A 87 14.39 -8.36 30.63
N LEU A 88 14.54 -8.95 29.43
CA LEU A 88 15.39 -10.10 29.19
C LEU A 88 16.88 -9.81 29.41
N GLU A 89 17.33 -8.60 29.06
CA GLU A 89 18.71 -8.15 29.32
C GLU A 89 19.03 -8.10 30.83
N ASN A 90 18.08 -7.68 31.63
CA ASN A 90 18.23 -7.57 33.09
C ASN A 90 18.09 -8.92 33.81
N HIS A 91 17.59 -9.98 33.15
CA HIS A 91 17.32 -11.30 33.72
C HIS A 91 18.02 -12.43 32.94
N LYS A 92 19.23 -12.19 32.46
CA LYS A 92 19.99 -13.13 31.57
C LYS A 92 20.26 -14.51 32.18
N MET A 93 20.22 -14.65 33.48
CA MET A 93 20.51 -15.91 34.18
C MET A 93 19.27 -16.79 34.36
N GLU A 94 18.11 -16.37 33.89
CA GLU A 94 16.85 -17.03 34.03
C GLU A 94 16.25 -17.35 32.64
N ASP A 95 15.60 -18.51 32.53
CA ASP A 95 14.97 -18.92 31.27
C ASP A 95 13.54 -18.31 31.16
N HIS A 96 13.49 -17.05 30.74
CA HIS A 96 12.25 -16.29 30.59
C HIS A 96 11.73 -16.31 29.16
N GLN A 97 10.40 -16.45 29.02
CA GLN A 97 9.65 -16.20 27.78
C GLN A 97 8.66 -15.08 28.02
N ILE A 98 8.61 -14.13 27.09
CA ILE A 98 7.68 -13.01 27.14
C ILE A 98 6.72 -13.12 25.95
N HIS A 99 5.43 -13.07 26.23
CA HIS A 99 4.37 -12.99 25.22
C HIS A 99 3.59 -11.70 25.41
N ILE A 100 3.58 -10.83 24.39
CA ILE A 100 2.85 -9.57 24.41
C ILE A 100 1.89 -9.55 23.22
N THR A 101 0.61 -9.26 23.51
CA THR A 101 -0.41 -9.08 22.48
C THR A 101 -0.74 -7.60 22.36
N THR A 102 -0.57 -7.06 21.15
CA THR A 102 -0.97 -5.69 20.85
C THR A 102 -2.35 -5.67 20.16
N PRO A 103 -3.19 -4.65 20.43
CA PRO A 103 -4.48 -4.54 19.78
C PRO A 103 -4.33 -4.29 18.28
N SER A 104 -5.26 -4.83 17.51
CA SER A 104 -5.37 -4.58 16.07
C SER A 104 -6.84 -4.38 15.70
N SER A 105 -7.11 -3.69 14.58
CA SER A 105 -8.45 -3.46 14.08
C SER A 105 -8.55 -3.77 12.59
N LEU A 106 -9.65 -4.39 12.18
CA LEU A 106 -9.93 -4.64 10.77
C LEU A 106 -10.58 -3.40 10.16
N ILE A 107 -9.96 -2.87 9.10
CA ILE A 107 -10.49 -1.79 8.29
C ILE A 107 -11.11 -2.42 7.04
N VAL A 108 -12.44 -2.47 7.00
CA VAL A 108 -13.19 -3.03 5.86
C VAL A 108 -13.23 -2.01 4.73
N ARG A 109 -12.93 -2.47 3.49
CA ARG A 109 -12.91 -1.66 2.27
C ARG A 109 -13.49 -2.42 1.09
N GLU A 110 -13.38 -1.84 -0.12
CA GLU A 110 -14.00 -2.36 -1.35
C GLU A 110 -13.63 -3.82 -1.65
N SER A 111 -12.41 -4.27 -1.37
CA SER A 111 -11.96 -5.62 -1.71
C SER A 111 -12.67 -6.77 -0.97
N THR A 112 -13.54 -6.44 0.01
CA THR A 112 -14.43 -7.39 0.70
C THR A 112 -15.86 -6.84 0.91
N ALA A 113 -16.19 -5.67 0.35
CA ALA A 113 -17.49 -5.05 0.52
C ALA A 113 -18.08 -4.63 -0.83
N TYR A 114 -19.33 -4.97 -1.08
CA TYR A 114 -20.06 -4.54 -2.27
C TYR A 114 -20.57 -3.10 -2.19
N GLU A 115 -20.75 -2.57 -0.98
CA GLU A 115 -21.23 -1.21 -0.74
C GLU A 115 -20.16 -0.42 0.01
N MET A 116 -19.81 0.76 -0.52
CA MET A 116 -18.87 1.67 0.15
C MET A 116 -19.55 2.31 1.37
N HIS A 117 -19.02 2.04 2.56
CA HIS A 117 -19.21 2.90 3.70
C HIS A 117 -18.20 4.04 3.67
N GLU A 118 -18.61 5.25 4.09
CA GLU A 118 -17.74 6.44 4.14
C GLU A 118 -16.41 6.11 4.84
N MET A 119 -15.31 6.54 4.21
CA MET A 119 -13.95 6.22 4.63
C MET A 119 -13.63 6.90 5.97
N ASP A 120 -13.30 6.11 6.99
CA ASP A 120 -12.58 6.58 8.15
C ASP A 120 -11.17 7.06 7.74
N THR A 121 -10.98 8.36 7.74
CA THR A 121 -9.72 9.02 7.33
C THR A 121 -8.70 9.12 8.47
N GLU A 122 -8.96 8.56 9.65
CA GLU A 122 -8.11 8.71 10.82
C GLU A 122 -7.14 7.53 10.99
N ASN A 123 -5.86 7.87 11.16
CA ASN A 123 -4.71 7.05 11.54
C ASN A 123 -3.96 6.26 10.44
N ALA A 124 -3.46 6.95 9.42
CA ALA A 124 -2.28 6.45 8.70
C ALA A 124 -1.04 6.70 9.56
N ILE A 125 -0.51 5.66 10.18
CA ILE A 125 0.79 5.74 10.84
C ILE A 125 1.85 5.78 9.74
N LEU A 126 2.59 6.89 9.67
CA LEU A 126 3.76 7.06 8.83
C LEU A 126 4.85 6.10 9.33
N LEU A 127 5.03 5.00 8.63
CA LEU A 127 6.19 4.14 8.84
C LEU A 127 7.23 4.47 7.79
N ASP A 128 8.35 4.94 8.30
CA ASP A 128 9.55 5.20 7.52
C ASP A 128 9.96 3.95 6.72
N ALA A 129 10.30 4.13 5.43
CA ALA A 129 10.65 3.08 4.48
C ALA A 129 12.00 2.38 4.78
N ALA A 130 12.46 2.39 6.03
CA ALA A 130 13.80 1.98 6.43
C ALA A 130 14.05 0.45 6.53
N HIS A 131 13.11 -0.42 6.15
CA HIS A 131 13.32 -1.87 6.18
C HIS A 131 13.44 -2.45 4.77
N GLN A 132 14.49 -2.06 4.06
CA GLN A 132 14.93 -2.68 2.80
C GLN A 132 15.97 -3.77 3.09
N GLY A 133 15.56 -4.93 3.54
CA GLY A 133 16.51 -5.95 3.92
C GLY A 133 15.99 -7.39 3.77
N GLY A 134 15.66 -7.80 2.53
CA GLY A 134 15.35 -9.20 2.25
C GLY A 134 15.02 -9.44 0.77
N PRO A 135 15.15 -10.69 0.26
CA PRO A 135 14.90 -11.02 -1.14
C PRO A 135 13.52 -10.57 -1.64
N PHE A 136 12.48 -10.64 -0.78
CA PHE A 136 11.12 -10.20 -1.07
C PHE A 136 11.04 -8.73 -1.49
N TYR A 137 11.70 -7.82 -0.77
CA TYR A 137 11.67 -6.38 -1.09
C TYR A 137 12.50 -6.00 -2.31
N SER A 138 13.34 -6.92 -2.79
CA SER A 138 14.16 -6.74 -3.99
C SER A 138 13.46 -7.21 -5.27
N GLU A 139 12.29 -7.83 -5.16
CA GLU A 139 11.50 -8.18 -6.34
C GLU A 139 11.03 -6.91 -7.05
N PRO A 140 11.20 -6.80 -8.39
CA PRO A 140 10.88 -5.56 -9.13
C PRO A 140 9.42 -5.09 -8.94
N VAL A 141 8.48 -6.02 -8.84
CA VAL A 141 7.05 -5.72 -8.63
C VAL A 141 6.84 -5.10 -7.26
N ILE A 142 7.42 -5.68 -6.20
CA ILE A 142 7.31 -5.17 -4.83
C ILE A 142 8.05 -3.83 -4.69
N ALA A 143 9.24 -3.69 -5.28
CA ALA A 143 9.99 -2.44 -5.27
C ALA A 143 9.17 -1.28 -5.88
N ASN A 144 8.50 -1.51 -7.02
CA ASN A 144 7.62 -0.51 -7.63
C ASN A 144 6.45 -0.12 -6.73
N VAL A 145 5.80 -1.08 -6.07
CA VAL A 145 4.71 -0.80 -5.11
C VAL A 145 5.24 0.03 -3.93
N MET A 146 6.45 -0.26 -3.45
CA MET A 146 7.08 0.51 -2.37
C MET A 146 7.40 1.95 -2.78
N HIS A 147 7.81 2.20 -4.04
CA HIS A 147 8.01 3.57 -4.55
C HIS A 147 6.70 4.36 -4.56
N VAL A 148 5.60 3.71 -4.96
CA VAL A 148 4.25 4.30 -4.91
C VAL A 148 3.85 4.62 -3.47
N GLU A 149 3.98 3.66 -2.54
CA GLU A 149 3.68 3.86 -1.11
C GLU A 149 4.50 5.00 -0.52
N ASN A 150 5.82 5.01 -0.76
CA ASN A 150 6.71 6.06 -0.29
C ASN A 150 6.28 7.44 -0.79
N CYS A 151 5.91 7.54 -2.07
CA CYS A 151 5.40 8.79 -2.64
C CYS A 151 4.11 9.23 -1.94
N LEU A 152 3.12 8.35 -1.82
CA LEU A 152 1.82 8.68 -1.22
C LEU A 152 1.96 9.08 0.25
N THR A 153 2.79 8.39 1.00
CA THR A 153 3.03 8.64 2.43
C THR A 153 3.65 10.01 2.69
N GLN A 154 4.51 10.51 1.77
CA GLN A 154 5.17 11.81 1.91
C GLN A 154 4.38 12.97 1.29
N CYS A 155 3.27 12.69 0.62
CA CYS A 155 2.43 13.70 -0.02
C CYS A 155 1.42 14.31 0.95
N ASP A 156 1.33 15.63 0.96
CA ASP A 156 0.21 16.36 1.59
C ASP A 156 -1.06 16.30 0.71
N ALA A 157 -2.20 16.74 1.25
CA ALA A 157 -3.48 16.73 0.54
C ALA A 157 -3.44 17.48 -0.81
N LEU A 158 -2.61 18.53 -0.93
CA LEU A 158 -2.48 19.27 -2.18
C LEU A 158 -1.65 18.50 -3.21
N ASN A 159 -0.60 17.79 -2.76
CA ASN A 159 0.18 16.91 -3.63
C ASN A 159 -0.68 15.75 -4.16
N LEU A 160 -1.53 15.16 -3.32
CA LEU A 160 -2.48 14.11 -3.76
C LEU A 160 -3.44 14.62 -4.85
N LYS A 161 -3.98 15.86 -4.72
CA LYS A 161 -4.81 16.48 -5.77
C LYS A 161 -4.05 16.74 -7.07
N ILE A 162 -2.75 17.04 -7.00
CA ILE A 162 -1.89 17.19 -8.18
C ILE A 162 -1.69 15.82 -8.84
N ILE A 163 -1.37 14.79 -8.06
CA ILE A 163 -1.22 13.41 -8.54
C ILE A 163 -2.50 12.95 -9.24
N GLN A 164 -3.65 13.17 -8.63
CA GLN A 164 -4.96 12.87 -9.23
C GLN A 164 -5.13 13.54 -10.60
N GLY A 165 -4.83 14.84 -10.72
CA GLY A 165 -4.89 15.56 -12.00
C GLY A 165 -3.95 14.97 -13.05
N ILE A 166 -2.73 14.58 -12.68
CA ILE A 166 -1.79 13.91 -13.56
C ILE A 166 -2.38 12.58 -14.08
N LEU A 167 -2.92 11.75 -13.18
CA LEU A 167 -3.47 10.44 -13.53
C LEU A 167 -4.72 10.55 -14.39
N ASN A 168 -5.52 11.60 -14.19
CA ASN A 168 -6.68 11.93 -15.03
C ASN A 168 -6.29 12.52 -16.39
N GLY A 169 -5.01 12.75 -16.65
CA GLY A 169 -4.50 13.29 -17.90
C GLY A 169 -4.65 14.79 -18.05
N GLU A 170 -4.93 15.53 -16.96
CA GLU A 170 -5.01 16.99 -17.00
C GLU A 170 -3.66 17.62 -17.43
N SER A 171 -3.74 18.73 -18.16
CA SER A 171 -2.55 19.54 -18.42
C SER A 171 -2.08 20.25 -17.15
N TYR A 172 -0.81 20.66 -17.10
CA TYR A 172 -0.31 21.43 -15.96
C TYR A 172 -1.05 22.75 -15.80
N ASP A 173 -1.42 23.42 -16.91
CA ASP A 173 -2.22 24.65 -16.88
C ASP A 173 -3.60 24.41 -16.24
N SER A 174 -4.28 23.29 -16.60
CA SER A 174 -5.57 22.91 -16.00
C SER A 174 -5.42 22.62 -14.49
N ILE A 175 -4.34 21.98 -14.06
CA ILE A 175 -4.07 21.72 -12.64
C ILE A 175 -3.80 23.03 -11.89
N GLU A 176 -3.03 23.97 -12.49
CA GLU A 176 -2.81 25.30 -11.93
C GLU A 176 -4.12 26.06 -11.70
N ASP A 177 -4.97 26.10 -12.73
CA ASP A 177 -6.26 26.80 -12.66
C ASP A 177 -7.19 26.17 -11.61
N ARG A 178 -7.31 24.85 -11.62
CA ARG A 178 -8.20 24.12 -10.69
C ARG A 178 -7.77 24.24 -9.22
N LEU A 179 -6.47 24.23 -8.98
CA LEU A 179 -5.90 24.26 -7.61
C LEU A 179 -5.44 25.66 -7.18
N PHE A 180 -5.63 26.69 -8.02
CA PHE A 180 -5.22 28.06 -7.78
C PHE A 180 -3.71 28.18 -7.47
N LEU A 181 -2.89 27.44 -8.24
CA LEU A 181 -1.43 27.42 -8.07
C LEU A 181 -0.75 28.29 -9.12
N SER A 182 0.33 28.97 -8.73
CA SER A 182 1.24 29.55 -9.71
C SER A 182 2.10 28.45 -10.36
N ARG A 183 2.60 28.72 -11.58
CA ARG A 183 3.53 27.83 -12.30
C ARG A 183 4.74 27.43 -11.45
N SER A 184 5.32 28.37 -10.71
CA SER A 184 6.45 28.10 -9.83
C SER A 184 6.08 27.19 -8.65
N ALA A 185 4.91 27.39 -8.06
CA ALA A 185 4.41 26.56 -6.96
C ALA A 185 4.12 25.13 -7.44
N LEU A 186 3.46 24.97 -8.60
CA LEU A 186 3.22 23.65 -9.18
C LEU A 186 4.54 22.93 -9.50
N ASN A 187 5.49 23.60 -10.18
CA ASN A 187 6.78 23.01 -10.53
C ASN A 187 7.58 22.56 -9.29
N TYR A 188 7.56 23.32 -8.21
CA TYR A 188 8.20 22.94 -6.96
C TYR A 188 7.58 21.64 -6.38
N ARG A 189 6.25 21.54 -6.39
CA ARG A 189 5.54 20.35 -5.92
C ARG A 189 5.76 19.14 -6.82
N LEU A 190 5.72 19.32 -8.14
CA LEU A 190 6.01 18.26 -9.10
C LEU A 190 7.41 17.67 -8.89
N LYS A 191 8.40 18.53 -8.68
CA LYS A 191 9.76 18.08 -8.38
C LYS A 191 9.81 17.21 -7.13
N LYS A 192 9.11 17.58 -6.06
CA LYS A 192 9.02 16.77 -4.83
C LYS A 192 8.31 15.43 -5.09
N ILE A 193 7.15 15.46 -5.73
CA ILE A 193 6.36 14.28 -6.05
C ILE A 193 7.20 13.28 -6.85
N PHE A 194 7.86 13.72 -7.92
CA PHE A 194 8.70 12.85 -8.73
C PHE A 194 9.93 12.32 -7.97
N THR A 195 10.50 13.14 -7.07
CA THR A 195 11.59 12.66 -6.19
C THR A 195 11.09 11.56 -5.23
N TYR A 196 9.92 11.72 -4.62
CA TYR A 196 9.34 10.72 -3.72
C TYR A 196 8.99 9.41 -4.44
N ALA A 197 8.48 9.51 -5.69
CA ALA A 197 8.20 8.38 -6.54
C ALA A 197 9.45 7.77 -7.23
N GLN A 198 10.63 8.38 -7.05
CA GLN A 198 11.87 8.01 -7.74
C GLN A 198 11.75 8.00 -9.27
N THR A 199 11.01 8.96 -9.84
CA THR A 199 10.80 9.13 -11.27
C THR A 199 11.43 10.44 -11.74
N GLN A 200 11.83 10.50 -13.02
CA GLN A 200 12.50 11.67 -13.58
C GLN A 200 11.53 12.66 -14.24
N ASN A 201 10.38 12.17 -14.70
CA ASN A 201 9.43 12.94 -15.48
C ASN A 201 8.01 12.41 -15.35
N ARG A 202 7.05 13.19 -15.88
CA ARG A 202 5.63 12.86 -15.87
C ARG A 202 5.33 11.49 -16.50
N LYS A 203 5.98 11.15 -17.61
CA LYS A 203 5.69 9.90 -18.34
C LYS A 203 6.08 8.67 -17.49
N GLU A 204 7.25 8.71 -16.87
CA GLU A 204 7.68 7.65 -15.95
C GLU A 204 6.77 7.54 -14.74
N PHE A 205 6.40 8.69 -14.14
CA PHE A 205 5.46 8.74 -13.04
C PHE A 205 4.09 8.15 -13.40
N GLU A 206 3.53 8.57 -14.55
CA GLU A 206 2.25 8.02 -15.03
C GLU A 206 2.36 6.51 -15.32
N SER A 207 3.46 6.03 -15.86
CA SER A 207 3.68 4.60 -16.13
C SER A 207 3.69 3.80 -14.82
N LEU A 208 4.40 4.29 -13.80
CA LEU A 208 4.47 3.65 -12.50
C LEU A 208 3.09 3.62 -11.81
N PHE A 209 2.42 4.75 -11.75
CA PHE A 209 1.17 4.87 -11.00
C PHE A 209 -0.03 4.23 -11.72
N ARG A 210 -0.13 4.33 -13.06
CA ARG A 210 -1.25 3.74 -13.82
C ARG A 210 -1.28 2.22 -13.74
N HIS A 211 -0.17 1.58 -13.46
CA HIS A 211 -0.13 0.14 -13.21
C HIS A 211 -0.94 -0.25 -11.95
N TYR A 212 -1.02 0.65 -10.96
CA TYR A 212 -1.70 0.39 -9.69
C TYR A 212 -3.01 1.18 -9.50
N PHE A 213 -3.25 2.19 -10.34
CA PHE A 213 -4.43 3.06 -10.27
C PHE A 213 -5.04 3.18 -11.67
N THR A 214 -6.27 2.73 -11.87
CA THR A 214 -6.97 2.82 -13.14
C THR A 214 -7.53 4.23 -13.38
N LYS A 215 -7.83 4.56 -14.66
CA LYS A 215 -8.30 5.90 -15.07
C LYS A 215 -9.60 6.36 -14.40
N GLU A 216 -10.43 5.44 -13.94
CA GLU A 216 -11.72 5.73 -13.30
C GLU A 216 -11.60 6.01 -11.80
N ASN A 217 -10.39 5.97 -11.24
CA ASN A 217 -10.15 6.06 -9.81
C ASN A 217 -9.68 7.44 -9.41
N ASN A 218 -10.57 8.21 -8.81
CA ASN A 218 -10.23 9.43 -8.09
C ASN A 218 -9.48 9.08 -6.79
N LEU A 219 -8.27 9.60 -6.63
CA LEU A 219 -7.55 9.63 -5.35
C LEU A 219 -8.28 10.54 -4.37
#